data_9ecefea6c76caaa4effaebad3032eb3f
#
_entry.id   9ecefea6c76caaa4effaebad3032eb3f
#
_cell.length_a   1.000
_cell.length_b   1.000
_cell.length_c   1.000
_cell.angle_alpha   90.00
_cell.angle_beta   90.00
_cell.angle_gamma   90.00
#
_symmetry.space_group_name_H-M   'P 1'
#
loop_
_entity.id
_entity.type
_entity.pdbx_description
1 polymer ?
#
loop_
_entity_poly.entity_id
_entity_poly.type
_entity_poly.pdbx_seq_one_letter_code
_entity_poly.pdbx_strand_id
1 'polypeptide(L)'
;MADARLSVAVMAHPKRAVMVDDLLRRLDRPAAVVWDELNDRHDTGIRAAEAYDPTCTHHLVIQDDVLPCRDLIAGIERALAHVPDGHPASFYLGRVQPFGPKVEAAVRVAGDSASWITMDGVYWGPAIIVPTAVIEDLSKWYRGRAGQRHQNYDRRVSTWFERRGIACWYSWPSLVEHRGDESLVRDSKAIRTAHRFIGADASALGVDWSGPVARMHNTARLDRQRQRRAAP
;
A
#
# COMPACT_ATOMS: atom_id res chain seq x y z
N MET A 1 0.12 11.04 20.29
CA MET A 1 0.65 9.92 19.46
C MET A 1 2.10 10.25 19.14
N ALA A 2 3.02 9.27 19.17
CA ALA A 2 4.39 9.50 18.71
C ALA A 2 4.35 9.82 17.20
N ASP A 3 5.28 10.68 16.74
CA ASP A 3 5.38 11.03 15.32
C ASP A 3 5.64 9.76 14.50
N ALA A 4 4.90 9.60 13.41
CA ALA A 4 5.09 8.48 12.50
C ALA A 4 6.50 8.57 11.88
N ARG A 5 7.23 7.45 11.90
CA ARG A 5 8.53 7.30 11.25
C ARG A 5 8.46 6.14 10.28
N LEU A 6 8.91 6.39 9.06
CA LEU A 6 8.76 5.46 7.95
C LEU A 6 10.12 4.90 7.50
N SER A 7 10.26 3.57 7.47
CA SER A 7 11.28 2.89 6.69
C SER A 7 10.73 2.53 5.31
N VAL A 8 11.60 2.43 4.31
CA VAL A 8 11.20 2.25 2.91
C VAL A 8 12.00 1.12 2.26
N ALA A 9 11.31 0.22 1.57
CA ALA A 9 11.92 -0.75 0.67
C ALA A 9 11.30 -0.70 -0.72
N VAL A 10 12.15 -0.75 -1.74
CA VAL A 10 11.75 -0.88 -3.15
C VAL A 10 11.74 -2.37 -3.49
N MET A 11 10.57 -2.88 -3.89
CA MET A 11 10.42 -4.20 -4.50
C MET A 11 10.82 -4.08 -5.97
N ALA A 12 12.00 -4.61 -6.34
CA ALA A 12 12.66 -4.33 -7.60
C ALA A 12 12.87 -5.58 -8.47
N HIS A 13 12.68 -5.43 -9.78
CA HIS A 13 13.01 -6.47 -10.76
C HIS A 13 14.22 -6.04 -11.60
N PRO A 14 15.22 -6.93 -11.87
CA PRO A 14 16.44 -6.55 -12.58
C PRO A 14 16.22 -5.90 -13.97
N LYS A 15 15.18 -6.30 -14.70
CA LYS A 15 14.82 -5.70 -16.00
C LYS A 15 14.38 -4.23 -15.88
N ARG A 16 14.12 -3.73 -14.68
CA ARG A 16 13.65 -2.38 -14.39
C ARG A 16 14.67 -1.54 -13.61
N ALA A 17 15.95 -1.91 -13.66
CA ALA A 17 17.01 -1.21 -12.91
C ALA A 17 16.99 0.31 -13.15
N VAL A 18 16.80 0.75 -14.40
CA VAL A 18 16.71 2.18 -14.74
C VAL A 18 15.51 2.87 -14.05
N MET A 19 14.38 2.18 -13.92
CA MET A 19 13.22 2.71 -13.21
C MET A 19 13.48 2.79 -11.70
N VAL A 20 14.19 1.79 -11.13
CA VAL A 20 14.61 1.81 -9.73
C VAL A 20 15.51 3.01 -9.46
N ASP A 21 16.50 3.27 -10.31
CA ASP A 21 17.39 4.42 -10.18
C ASP A 21 16.63 5.76 -10.26
N ASP A 22 15.64 5.86 -11.17
CA ASP A 22 14.81 7.06 -11.26
C ASP A 22 13.90 7.21 -10.04
N LEU A 23 13.31 6.13 -9.55
CA LEU A 23 12.51 6.13 -8.33
C LEU A 23 13.33 6.60 -7.13
N LEU A 24 14.53 6.05 -6.93
CA LEU A 24 15.40 6.41 -5.81
C LEU A 24 15.80 7.89 -5.82
N ARG A 25 16.03 8.47 -7.01
CA ARG A 25 16.32 9.91 -7.13
C ARG A 25 15.13 10.80 -6.77
N ARG A 26 13.90 10.28 -6.89
CA ARG A 26 12.66 11.02 -6.59
C ARG A 26 12.22 10.90 -5.14
N LEU A 27 12.70 9.88 -4.44
CA LEU A 27 12.40 9.73 -3.02
C LEU A 27 13.15 10.78 -2.20
N ASP A 28 12.47 11.38 -1.25
CA ASP A 28 13.03 12.37 -0.31
C ASP A 28 13.78 11.72 0.86
N ARG A 29 14.00 10.39 0.80
CA ARG A 29 14.74 9.62 1.82
C ARG A 29 15.36 8.34 1.20
N PRO A 30 16.48 7.84 1.75
CA PRO A 30 17.03 6.56 1.33
C PRO A 30 16.05 5.39 1.49
N ALA A 31 16.11 4.42 0.58
CA ALA A 31 15.32 3.20 0.60
C ALA A 31 16.21 1.98 0.41
N ALA A 32 15.85 0.86 1.06
CA ALA A 32 16.43 -0.44 0.76
C ALA A 32 15.94 -0.93 -0.61
N VAL A 33 16.81 -1.51 -1.42
CA VAL A 33 16.40 -2.11 -2.70
C VAL A 33 16.45 -3.63 -2.58
N VAL A 34 15.30 -4.28 -2.76
CA VAL A 34 15.16 -5.74 -2.68
C VAL A 34 14.92 -6.27 -4.09
N TRP A 35 15.97 -6.83 -4.68
CA TRP A 35 15.95 -7.37 -6.03
C TRP A 35 15.26 -8.74 -6.09
N ASP A 36 14.48 -8.94 -7.17
CA ASP A 36 13.92 -10.24 -7.51
C ASP A 36 15.00 -11.16 -8.09
N GLU A 37 15.55 -12.02 -7.25
CA GLU A 37 16.62 -12.95 -7.60
C GLU A 37 16.08 -14.30 -8.11
N LEU A 38 14.84 -14.63 -7.75
CA LEU A 38 14.24 -15.94 -8.02
C LEU A 38 13.16 -15.90 -9.11
N ASN A 39 12.94 -14.72 -9.73
CA ASN A 39 11.78 -14.46 -10.57
C ASN A 39 10.47 -14.82 -9.85
N ASP A 40 10.43 -14.52 -8.54
CA ASP A 40 9.29 -14.75 -7.67
C ASP A 40 8.91 -13.47 -6.91
N ARG A 41 7.92 -12.77 -7.45
CA ARG A 41 7.37 -11.55 -6.86
C ARG A 41 6.83 -11.75 -5.43
N HIS A 42 6.50 -13.00 -5.06
CA HIS A 42 5.99 -13.27 -3.70
C HIS A 42 7.12 -13.29 -2.70
N ASP A 43 8.24 -13.93 -3.06
CA ASP A 43 9.45 -13.91 -2.26
C ASP A 43 10.02 -12.49 -2.18
N THR A 44 10.12 -11.81 -3.31
CA THR A 44 10.60 -10.42 -3.35
C THR A 44 9.72 -9.49 -2.51
N GLY A 45 8.39 -9.62 -2.60
CA GLY A 45 7.45 -8.81 -1.82
C GLY A 45 7.58 -9.01 -0.31
N ILE A 46 7.75 -10.26 0.15
CA ILE A 46 7.90 -10.50 1.60
C ILE A 46 9.30 -10.09 2.08
N ARG A 47 10.36 -10.32 1.30
CA ARG A 47 11.71 -9.83 1.66
C ARG A 47 11.74 -8.29 1.72
N ALA A 48 10.99 -7.61 0.84
CA ALA A 48 10.83 -6.16 0.90
C ALA A 48 10.11 -5.73 2.19
N ALA A 49 9.05 -6.44 2.61
CA ALA A 49 8.39 -6.15 3.87
C ALA A 49 9.29 -6.45 5.10
N GLU A 50 10.14 -7.47 5.03
CA GLU A 50 11.08 -7.85 6.07
C GLU A 50 12.30 -6.91 6.18
N ALA A 51 12.57 -6.09 5.15
CA ALA A 51 13.65 -5.10 5.14
C ALA A 51 13.33 -3.83 5.92
N TYR A 52 12.42 -3.91 6.89
CA TYR A 52 12.02 -2.78 7.72
C TYR A 52 13.05 -2.42 8.79
N ASP A 53 13.05 -1.15 9.19
CA ASP A 53 13.80 -0.69 10.36
C ASP A 53 12.89 -0.81 11.61
N PRO A 54 13.26 -1.64 12.60
CA PRO A 54 12.45 -1.85 13.81
C PRO A 54 12.32 -0.59 14.69
N THR A 55 13.15 0.43 14.47
CA THR A 55 13.02 1.72 15.16
C THR A 55 11.96 2.63 14.54
N CYS A 56 11.49 2.32 13.33
CA CYS A 56 10.40 3.01 12.66
C CYS A 56 9.05 2.46 13.09
N THR A 57 8.00 3.29 13.04
CA THR A 57 6.63 2.90 13.40
C THR A 57 5.92 2.18 12.26
N HIS A 58 6.29 2.50 11.02
CA HIS A 58 5.69 1.96 9.81
C HIS A 58 6.76 1.63 8.77
N HIS A 59 6.40 0.76 7.84
CA HIS A 59 7.24 0.36 6.71
C HIS A 59 6.48 0.47 5.40
N LEU A 60 7.06 1.15 4.43
CA LEU A 60 6.56 1.28 3.07
C LEU A 60 7.26 0.27 2.16
N VAL A 61 6.48 -0.59 1.51
CA VAL A 61 6.92 -1.34 0.33
C VAL A 61 6.39 -0.63 -0.91
N ILE A 62 7.30 -0.16 -1.76
CA ILE A 62 6.99 0.52 -3.02
C ILE A 62 7.52 -0.30 -4.19
N GLN A 63 6.73 -0.40 -5.29
CA GLN A 63 7.14 -1.13 -6.50
C GLN A 63 8.02 -0.27 -7.40
N ASP A 64 8.88 -0.92 -8.19
CA ASP A 64 9.86 -0.30 -9.08
C ASP A 64 9.27 0.51 -10.23
N ASP A 65 7.99 0.24 -10.60
CA ASP A 65 7.27 0.92 -11.68
C ASP A 65 6.34 2.05 -11.19
N VAL A 66 6.66 2.61 -10.03
CA VAL A 66 5.92 3.73 -9.44
C VAL A 66 6.54 5.07 -9.83
N LEU A 67 5.68 6.05 -10.08
CA LEU A 67 6.02 7.48 -10.20
C LEU A 67 5.51 8.20 -8.94
N PRO A 68 6.39 8.60 -8.02
CA PRO A 68 5.99 9.32 -6.80
C PRO A 68 5.78 10.82 -7.08
N CYS A 69 4.96 11.47 -6.27
CA CYS A 69 4.97 12.92 -6.12
C CYS A 69 6.22 13.40 -5.36
N ARG A 70 6.46 14.71 -5.29
CA ARG A 70 7.54 15.26 -4.45
C ARG A 70 7.21 15.11 -2.96
N ASP A 71 8.25 15.04 -2.15
CA ASP A 71 8.17 14.96 -0.67
C ASP A 71 7.30 13.79 -0.21
N LEU A 72 7.36 12.66 -0.94
CA LEU A 72 6.48 11.51 -0.73
C LEU A 72 6.56 11.00 0.71
N ILE A 73 7.77 10.71 1.21
CA ILE A 73 7.95 10.06 2.51
C ILE A 73 7.53 10.99 3.64
N ALA A 74 7.96 12.25 3.60
CA ALA A 74 7.57 13.25 4.59
C ALA A 74 6.05 13.50 4.58
N GLY A 75 5.41 13.52 3.40
CA GLY A 75 3.97 13.63 3.25
C GLY A 75 3.22 12.43 3.81
N ILE A 76 3.73 11.21 3.60
CA ILE A 76 3.18 9.98 4.16
C ILE A 76 3.28 9.98 5.70
N GLU A 77 4.41 10.37 6.28
CA GLU A 77 4.57 10.46 7.75
C GLU A 77 3.52 11.39 8.38
N ARG A 78 3.27 12.55 7.75
CA ARG A 78 2.19 13.45 8.18
C ARG A 78 0.80 12.82 8.04
N ALA A 79 0.56 12.11 6.94
CA ALA A 79 -0.71 11.44 6.66
C ALA A 79 -1.02 10.34 7.68
N LEU A 80 -0.01 9.56 8.08
CA LEU A 80 -0.16 8.44 9.02
C LEU A 80 -0.65 8.87 10.41
N ALA A 81 -0.48 10.12 10.81
CA ALA A 81 -1.08 10.67 12.03
C ALA A 81 -2.62 10.59 12.05
N HIS A 82 -3.25 10.43 10.88
CA HIS A 82 -4.71 10.31 10.72
C HIS A 82 -5.18 8.86 10.55
N VAL A 83 -4.25 7.91 10.43
CA VAL A 83 -4.55 6.47 10.31
C VAL A 83 -4.52 5.84 11.70
N PRO A 84 -5.55 5.08 12.10
CA PRO A 84 -5.55 4.42 13.41
C PRO A 84 -4.41 3.40 13.54
N ASP A 85 -3.87 3.27 14.75
CA ASP A 85 -2.81 2.33 15.06
C ASP A 85 -3.16 0.91 14.59
N GLY A 86 -2.17 0.19 14.07
CA GLY A 86 -2.34 -1.18 13.61
C GLY A 86 -3.02 -1.34 12.24
N HIS A 87 -3.44 -0.25 11.60
CA HIS A 87 -4.06 -0.30 10.27
C HIS A 87 -3.02 -0.18 9.14
N PRO A 88 -3.15 -0.96 8.06
CA PRO A 88 -2.37 -0.74 6.85
C PRO A 88 -2.89 0.47 6.10
N ALA A 89 -2.00 1.14 5.37
CA ALA A 89 -2.38 2.21 4.46
C ALA A 89 -1.85 1.94 3.04
N SER A 90 -2.48 2.54 2.03
CA SER A 90 -2.01 2.55 0.66
C SER A 90 -2.12 3.95 0.09
N PHE A 91 -1.08 4.40 -0.57
CA PHE A 91 -1.04 5.71 -1.23
C PHE A 91 -1.25 5.63 -2.74
N TYR A 92 -1.83 4.51 -3.16
CA TYR A 92 -2.28 4.24 -4.53
C TYR A 92 -3.69 3.67 -4.52
N LEU A 93 -4.62 4.36 -5.15
CA LEU A 93 -5.97 3.87 -5.41
C LEU A 93 -6.13 3.64 -6.91
N GLY A 94 -6.02 2.37 -7.36
CA GLY A 94 -6.05 2.01 -8.77
C GLY A 94 -7.45 2.01 -9.40
N ARG A 95 -7.52 2.27 -10.72
CA ARG A 95 -8.77 2.25 -11.51
C ARG A 95 -9.12 0.87 -12.07
N VAL A 96 -8.19 -0.07 -12.06
CA VAL A 96 -8.31 -1.32 -12.82
C VAL A 96 -9.07 -2.41 -12.05
N GLN A 97 -9.90 -3.15 -12.82
CA GLN A 97 -10.53 -4.41 -12.42
C GLN A 97 -9.57 -5.34 -11.63
N PRO A 98 -10.07 -6.17 -10.69
CA PRO A 98 -11.46 -6.63 -10.61
C PRO A 98 -12.38 -5.80 -9.70
N PHE A 99 -11.90 -4.72 -9.10
CA PHE A 99 -12.64 -3.98 -8.07
C PHE A 99 -13.29 -2.68 -8.58
N GLY A 100 -13.31 -2.44 -9.89
CA GLY A 100 -13.80 -1.22 -10.52
C GLY A 100 -15.12 -0.67 -9.95
N PRO A 101 -16.23 -1.43 -9.92
CA PRO A 101 -17.49 -0.91 -9.40
C PRO A 101 -17.44 -0.49 -7.92
N LYS A 102 -16.68 -1.26 -7.10
CA LYS A 102 -16.50 -0.95 -5.68
C LYS A 102 -15.68 0.32 -5.47
N VAL A 103 -14.62 0.48 -6.27
CA VAL A 103 -13.78 1.69 -6.25
C VAL A 103 -14.53 2.90 -6.75
N GLU A 104 -15.28 2.78 -7.84
CA GLU A 104 -16.12 3.86 -8.35
C GLU A 104 -17.17 4.31 -7.35
N ALA A 105 -17.79 3.37 -6.62
CA ALA A 105 -18.68 3.69 -5.53
C ALA A 105 -17.96 4.43 -4.40
N ALA A 106 -16.75 3.99 -4.03
CA ALA A 106 -15.94 4.64 -3.02
C ALA A 106 -15.56 6.07 -3.43
N VAL A 107 -15.13 6.25 -4.67
CA VAL A 107 -14.76 7.55 -5.24
C VAL A 107 -15.96 8.51 -5.26
N ARG A 108 -17.16 8.02 -5.62
CA ARG A 108 -18.39 8.85 -5.57
C ARG A 108 -18.72 9.31 -4.15
N VAL A 109 -18.57 8.43 -3.16
CA VAL A 109 -18.79 8.76 -1.74
C VAL A 109 -17.74 9.73 -1.21
N ALA A 110 -16.49 9.54 -1.60
CA ALA A 110 -15.38 10.41 -1.19
C ALA A 110 -15.53 11.83 -1.75
N GLY A 111 -15.98 11.94 -3.02
CA GLY A 111 -16.08 13.23 -3.71
C GLY A 111 -14.75 13.98 -3.70
N ASP A 112 -14.82 15.30 -3.56
CA ASP A 112 -13.64 16.16 -3.49
C ASP A 112 -13.21 16.52 -2.06
N SER A 113 -14.05 16.23 -1.07
CA SER A 113 -13.86 16.67 0.32
C SER A 113 -13.19 15.62 1.22
N ALA A 114 -13.23 14.34 0.87
CA ALA A 114 -12.58 13.32 1.67
C ALA A 114 -11.05 13.39 1.56
N SER A 115 -10.35 12.98 2.63
CA SER A 115 -8.91 12.75 2.60
C SER A 115 -8.57 11.26 2.59
N TRP A 116 -9.53 10.41 2.92
CA TRP A 116 -9.34 8.97 3.05
C TRP A 116 -10.53 8.16 2.55
N ILE A 117 -10.21 6.99 1.99
CA ILE A 117 -11.18 5.94 1.67
C ILE A 117 -10.76 4.68 2.43
N THR A 118 -11.68 4.04 3.17
CA THR A 118 -11.37 2.78 3.85
C THR A 118 -12.08 1.62 3.17
N MET A 119 -11.34 0.53 2.94
CA MET A 119 -11.85 -0.71 2.37
C MET A 119 -11.45 -1.92 3.22
N ASP A 120 -12.13 -3.05 3.00
CA ASP A 120 -11.90 -4.30 3.74
C ASP A 120 -10.62 -5.07 3.35
N GLY A 121 -9.81 -4.53 2.43
CA GLY A 121 -8.57 -5.17 2.01
C GLY A 121 -7.59 -4.24 1.30
N VAL A 122 -6.36 -4.74 1.13
CA VAL A 122 -5.34 -4.14 0.26
C VAL A 122 -5.51 -4.72 -1.14
N TYR A 123 -5.83 -3.89 -2.12
CA TYR A 123 -6.19 -4.34 -3.47
C TYR A 123 -5.12 -4.11 -4.52
N TRP A 124 -4.14 -3.25 -4.24
CA TRP A 124 -3.05 -2.92 -5.16
C TRP A 124 -1.72 -2.84 -4.43
N GLY A 125 -0.66 -3.26 -5.13
CA GLY A 125 0.70 -3.37 -4.61
C GLY A 125 1.61 -2.15 -4.68
N PRO A 126 1.35 -1.09 -5.50
CA PRO A 126 2.36 -0.06 -5.80
C PRO A 126 2.96 0.66 -4.59
N ALA A 127 2.17 0.94 -3.56
CA ALA A 127 2.67 1.61 -2.34
C ALA A 127 1.85 1.16 -1.12
N ILE A 128 2.31 0.10 -0.47
CA ILE A 128 1.66 -0.48 0.71
C ILE A 128 2.46 -0.14 1.96
N ILE A 129 1.77 0.37 2.97
CA ILE A 129 2.35 0.66 4.27
C ILE A 129 1.76 -0.29 5.31
N VAL A 130 2.65 -0.85 6.10
CA VAL A 130 2.32 -1.76 7.19
C VAL A 130 2.93 -1.24 8.49
N PRO A 131 2.21 -1.24 9.62
CA PRO A 131 2.81 -0.98 10.93
C PRO A 131 3.93 -1.99 11.22
N THR A 132 5.11 -1.52 11.62
CA THR A 132 6.26 -2.40 11.88
C THR A 132 5.97 -3.46 12.93
N ALA A 133 5.15 -3.13 13.93
CA ALA A 133 4.74 -4.03 15.00
C ALA A 133 4.04 -5.33 14.54
N VAL A 134 3.50 -5.36 13.31
CA VAL A 134 2.80 -6.56 12.80
C VAL A 134 3.62 -7.33 11.75
N ILE A 135 4.77 -6.82 11.30
CA ILE A 135 5.52 -7.40 10.17
C ILE A 135 5.98 -8.81 10.48
N GLU A 136 6.46 -9.08 11.68
CA GLU A 136 6.94 -10.42 12.05
C GLU A 136 5.83 -11.47 11.98
N ASP A 137 4.63 -11.17 12.51
CA ASP A 137 3.48 -12.09 12.45
C ASP A 137 2.92 -12.20 11.03
N LEU A 138 2.89 -11.09 10.29
CA LEU A 138 2.53 -11.09 8.86
C LEU A 138 3.49 -11.98 8.06
N SER A 139 4.79 -11.88 8.27
CA SER A 139 5.82 -12.67 7.59
C SER A 139 5.66 -14.17 7.88
N LYS A 140 5.52 -14.55 9.15
CA LYS A 140 5.27 -15.94 9.56
C LYS A 140 4.03 -16.50 8.85
N TRP A 141 2.95 -15.74 8.83
CA TRP A 141 1.71 -16.16 8.15
C TRP A 141 1.88 -16.23 6.64
N TYR A 142 2.56 -15.26 6.03
CA TYR A 142 2.78 -15.16 4.59
C TYR A 142 3.58 -16.36 4.06
N ARG A 143 4.62 -16.78 4.77
CA ARG A 143 5.47 -17.93 4.43
C ARG A 143 4.78 -19.26 4.73
N GLY A 144 3.77 -19.26 5.59
CA GLY A 144 3.01 -20.45 5.97
C GLY A 144 2.00 -20.90 4.89
N ARG A 145 1.50 -22.15 4.99
CA ARG A 145 0.54 -22.75 4.06
C ARG A 145 -0.70 -21.89 3.79
N ALA A 146 -1.16 -21.13 4.78
CA ALA A 146 -2.34 -20.29 4.64
C ALA A 146 -2.09 -19.09 3.71
N GLY A 147 -0.89 -18.48 3.76
CA GLY A 147 -0.48 -17.40 2.89
C GLY A 147 -0.22 -17.87 1.46
N GLN A 148 0.41 -19.03 1.30
CA GLN A 148 0.78 -19.60 -0.01
C GLN A 148 -0.41 -19.95 -0.91
N ARG A 149 -1.63 -19.97 -0.38
CA ARG A 149 -2.86 -20.19 -1.19
C ARG A 149 -3.21 -19.01 -2.11
N HIS A 150 -2.60 -17.86 -1.92
CA HIS A 150 -2.87 -16.65 -2.71
C HIS A 150 -1.73 -16.40 -3.69
N GLN A 151 -2.09 -16.04 -4.93
CA GLN A 151 -1.13 -15.90 -6.03
C GLN A 151 -0.46 -14.53 -6.13
N ASN A 152 -0.95 -13.50 -5.41
CA ASN A 152 -0.42 -12.15 -5.48
C ASN A 152 0.08 -11.70 -4.11
N TYR A 153 1.22 -10.99 -4.09
CA TYR A 153 1.81 -10.41 -2.89
C TYR A 153 0.82 -9.53 -2.12
N ASP A 154 0.22 -8.55 -2.79
CA ASP A 154 -0.79 -7.66 -2.24
C ASP A 154 -2.00 -8.42 -1.68
N ARG A 155 -2.44 -9.48 -2.37
CA ARG A 155 -3.54 -10.32 -1.91
C ARG A 155 -3.19 -11.11 -0.63
N ARG A 156 -1.95 -11.54 -0.47
CA ARG A 156 -1.50 -12.19 0.77
C ARG A 156 -1.54 -11.21 1.93
N VAL A 157 -0.97 -10.02 1.76
CA VAL A 157 -1.02 -8.94 2.76
C VAL A 157 -2.48 -8.60 3.09
N SER A 158 -3.32 -8.36 2.07
CA SER A 158 -4.75 -8.10 2.23
C SER A 158 -5.44 -9.16 3.08
N THR A 159 -5.26 -10.44 2.76
CA THR A 159 -5.92 -11.54 3.45
C THR A 159 -5.51 -11.63 4.93
N TRP A 160 -4.27 -11.28 5.26
CA TRP A 160 -3.82 -11.23 6.65
C TRP A 160 -4.60 -10.20 7.46
N PHE A 161 -4.79 -9.00 6.94
CA PHE A 161 -5.56 -7.92 7.57
C PHE A 161 -7.07 -8.21 7.55
N GLU A 162 -7.62 -8.66 6.41
CA GLU A 162 -9.03 -9.04 6.28
C GLU A 162 -9.45 -10.06 7.34
N ARG A 163 -8.62 -11.10 7.56
CA ARG A 163 -8.89 -12.12 8.58
C ARG A 163 -8.90 -11.56 9.99
N ARG A 164 -8.26 -10.42 10.23
CA ARG A 164 -8.22 -9.73 11.52
C ARG A 164 -9.30 -8.65 11.67
N GLY A 165 -10.12 -8.47 10.63
CA GLY A 165 -11.13 -7.43 10.61
C GLY A 165 -10.54 -6.03 10.60
N ILE A 166 -9.34 -5.86 10.01
CA ILE A 166 -8.63 -4.60 9.93
C ILE A 166 -8.80 -4.03 8.53
N ALA A 167 -9.38 -2.83 8.44
CA ALA A 167 -9.57 -2.13 7.17
C ALA A 167 -8.27 -1.49 6.68
N CYS A 168 -8.08 -1.42 5.36
CA CYS A 168 -7.02 -0.65 4.74
C CYS A 168 -7.45 0.79 4.52
N TRP A 169 -6.57 1.74 4.78
CA TRP A 169 -6.74 3.17 4.57
C TRP A 169 -6.07 3.59 3.27
N TYR A 170 -6.86 4.05 2.31
CA TYR A 170 -6.37 4.58 1.03
C TYR A 170 -6.34 6.09 1.09
N SER A 171 -5.22 6.68 0.72
CA SER A 171 -5.11 8.13 0.59
C SER A 171 -6.01 8.64 -0.54
N TRP A 172 -6.64 9.78 -0.31
CA TRP A 172 -7.42 10.48 -1.31
C TRP A 172 -7.07 11.97 -1.24
N PRO A 173 -6.20 12.42 -2.13
CA PRO A 173 -5.74 11.81 -3.41
C PRO A 173 -4.64 10.73 -3.24
N SER A 174 -4.35 10.03 -4.38
CA SER A 174 -3.18 9.16 -4.48
C SER A 174 -1.89 9.99 -4.57
N LEU A 175 -0.84 9.55 -3.88
CA LEU A 175 0.48 10.20 -3.90
C LEU A 175 1.45 9.55 -4.88
N VAL A 176 1.10 8.40 -5.41
CA VAL A 176 1.88 7.71 -6.42
C VAL A 176 1.02 7.32 -7.60
N GLU A 177 1.65 7.26 -8.79
CA GLU A 177 1.08 6.76 -10.03
C GLU A 177 1.81 5.48 -10.44
N HIS A 178 1.12 4.59 -11.13
CA HIS A 178 1.75 3.44 -11.79
C HIS A 178 2.22 3.89 -13.17
N ARG A 179 3.51 3.73 -13.49
CA ARG A 179 4.03 4.00 -14.84
C ARG A 179 3.37 3.05 -15.82
N GLY A 180 2.91 3.57 -16.94
CA GLY A 180 2.19 2.82 -17.98
C GLY A 180 3.05 1.87 -18.81
N ASP A 181 4.24 1.50 -18.31
CA ASP A 181 5.19 0.65 -19.01
C ASP A 181 4.74 -0.81 -19.06
N GLU A 182 5.41 -1.59 -19.92
CA GLU A 182 5.08 -3.00 -20.16
C GLU A 182 5.05 -3.83 -18.88
N SER A 183 3.95 -4.54 -18.68
CA SER A 183 3.79 -5.40 -17.50
C SER A 183 4.68 -6.63 -17.59
N LEU A 184 5.54 -6.85 -16.60
CA LEU A 184 6.34 -8.09 -16.50
C LEU A 184 5.49 -9.32 -16.13
N VAL A 185 4.22 -9.13 -15.77
CA VAL A 185 3.37 -10.18 -15.18
C VAL A 185 2.21 -10.60 -16.06
N ARG A 186 1.74 -9.76 -16.96
CA ARG A 186 0.58 -10.01 -17.82
C ARG A 186 0.72 -9.26 -19.16
N ASP A 187 0.30 -9.89 -20.25
CA ASP A 187 -0.01 -9.23 -21.54
C ASP A 187 -1.27 -8.36 -21.46
N SER A 188 -1.44 -7.63 -20.39
CA SER A 188 -2.62 -6.82 -20.17
C SER A 188 -2.35 -5.40 -20.66
N LYS A 189 -3.06 -5.02 -21.72
CA LYS A 189 -3.12 -3.62 -22.24
C LYS A 189 -3.94 -2.69 -21.32
N ALA A 190 -4.35 -3.15 -20.13
CA ALA A 190 -5.12 -2.33 -19.20
C ALA A 190 -4.24 -1.23 -18.63
N ILE A 191 -4.63 0.01 -18.86
CA ILE A 191 -3.98 1.19 -18.29
C ILE A 191 -4.13 1.15 -16.77
N ARG A 192 -3.02 0.97 -16.07
CA ARG A 192 -2.97 0.92 -14.60
C ARG A 192 -2.70 2.33 -14.09
N THR A 193 -3.74 3.16 -13.99
CA THR A 193 -3.62 4.50 -13.45
C THR A 193 -4.27 4.62 -12.08
N ALA A 194 -3.75 5.53 -11.28
CA ALA A 194 -4.36 5.90 -10.01
C ALA A 194 -5.60 6.76 -10.23
N HIS A 195 -6.54 6.68 -9.29
CA HIS A 195 -7.52 7.72 -9.14
C HIS A 195 -6.87 8.95 -8.50
N ARG A 196 -7.12 10.14 -9.08
CA ARG A 196 -6.75 11.44 -8.49
C ARG A 196 -5.30 11.51 -8.01
N PHE A 197 -4.35 11.09 -8.84
CA PHE A 197 -2.94 11.32 -8.55
C PHE A 197 -2.64 12.83 -8.54
N ILE A 198 -1.96 13.31 -7.50
CA ILE A 198 -1.68 14.75 -7.36
C ILE A 198 -0.69 15.30 -8.39
N GLY A 199 0.03 14.41 -9.09
CA GLY A 199 1.07 14.77 -10.05
C GLY A 199 2.49 14.62 -9.49
N ALA A 200 3.44 14.29 -10.36
CA ALA A 200 4.84 14.05 -9.97
C ALA A 200 5.54 15.30 -9.42
N ASP A 201 5.11 16.48 -9.87
CA ASP A 201 5.71 17.76 -9.47
C ASP A 201 5.01 18.41 -8.26
N ALA A 202 3.87 17.86 -7.83
CA ALA A 202 3.17 18.33 -6.65
C ALA A 202 3.84 17.81 -5.36
N SER A 203 3.89 18.64 -4.32
CA SER A 203 4.41 18.23 -3.01
C SER A 203 3.32 17.57 -2.17
N ALA A 204 3.61 16.39 -1.61
CA ALA A 204 2.73 15.71 -0.66
C ALA A 204 2.50 16.50 0.64
N LEU A 205 3.40 17.44 0.96
CA LEU A 205 3.28 18.31 2.13
C LEU A 205 2.13 19.31 2.02
N GLY A 206 1.65 19.59 0.81
CA GLY A 206 0.51 20.45 0.56
C GLY A 206 -0.86 19.77 0.71
N VAL A 207 -0.91 18.46 0.93
CA VAL A 207 -2.16 17.72 1.06
C VAL A 207 -2.73 17.86 2.48
N ASP A 208 -4.02 18.19 2.56
CA ASP A 208 -4.75 18.19 3.84
C ASP A 208 -5.30 16.79 4.13
N TRP A 209 -4.81 16.19 5.19
CA TRP A 209 -5.21 14.85 5.64
C TRP A 209 -6.32 14.86 6.70
N SER A 210 -6.77 16.04 7.15
CA SER A 210 -7.79 16.19 8.21
C SER A 210 -9.23 16.01 7.72
N GLY A 211 -9.44 15.90 6.41
CA GLY A 211 -10.75 15.76 5.80
C GLY A 211 -11.47 14.46 6.15
N PRO A 212 -12.74 14.34 5.75
CA PRO A 212 -13.59 13.18 6.06
C PRO A 212 -13.02 11.85 5.54
N VAL A 213 -13.48 10.76 6.16
CA VAL A 213 -13.17 9.38 5.77
C VAL A 213 -14.39 8.75 5.09
N ALA A 214 -14.27 8.41 3.81
CA ALA A 214 -15.28 7.65 3.08
C ALA A 214 -15.14 6.15 3.42
N ARG A 215 -16.09 5.61 4.18
CA ARG A 215 -16.02 4.21 4.68
C ARG A 215 -16.75 3.28 3.71
N MET A 216 -15.97 2.40 3.04
CA MET A 216 -16.46 1.45 2.04
C MET A 216 -16.31 -0.01 2.47
N HIS A 217 -16.17 -0.27 3.76
CA HIS A 217 -16.11 -1.62 4.31
C HIS A 217 -17.37 -1.94 5.12
N ASN A 218 -17.76 -3.19 5.12
CA ASN A 218 -18.87 -3.66 5.95
C ASN A 218 -18.40 -3.80 7.41
N THR A 219 -18.62 -2.78 8.22
CA THR A 219 -18.24 -2.73 9.64
C THR A 219 -18.77 -3.95 10.40
N ALA A 220 -20.03 -4.36 10.19
CA ALA A 220 -20.60 -5.52 10.85
C ALA A 220 -19.90 -6.84 10.47
N ARG A 221 -19.36 -6.95 9.26
CA ARG A 221 -18.54 -8.10 8.85
C ARG A 221 -17.19 -8.11 9.57
N LEU A 222 -16.54 -6.95 9.65
CA LEU A 222 -15.26 -6.80 10.34
C LEU A 222 -15.39 -7.08 11.85
N ASP A 223 -16.45 -6.58 12.48
CA ASP A 223 -16.72 -6.81 13.90
C ASP A 223 -16.98 -8.29 14.19
N ARG A 224 -17.76 -8.99 13.37
CA ARG A 224 -17.94 -10.44 13.48
C ARG A 224 -16.62 -11.21 13.33
N GLN A 225 -15.72 -10.76 12.46
CA GLN A 225 -14.41 -11.39 12.29
C GLN A 225 -13.53 -11.18 13.53
N ARG A 226 -13.55 -9.99 14.14
CA ARG A 226 -12.85 -9.69 15.40
C ARG A 226 -13.40 -10.57 16.56
N GLN A 227 -14.71 -10.64 16.71
CA GLN A 227 -15.37 -11.46 17.75
C GLN A 227 -15.03 -12.95 17.64
N ARG A 228 -15.04 -13.52 16.42
CA ARG A 228 -14.68 -14.94 16.18
C ARG A 228 -13.22 -15.26 16.54
N ARG A 229 -12.34 -14.27 16.60
CA ARG A 229 -10.93 -14.44 16.97
C ARG A 229 -10.65 -14.19 18.43
N ALA A 230 -11.47 -13.39 19.08
CA ALA A 230 -11.42 -13.15 20.52
C ALA A 230 -12.11 -14.26 21.33
N ALA A 231 -12.83 -15.15 20.67
CA ALA A 231 -13.40 -16.34 21.31
C ALA A 231 -12.29 -17.38 21.57
N PRO A 232 -12.21 -17.94 22.80
CA PRO A 232 -11.19 -18.89 23.21
C PRO A 232 -11.19 -20.19 22.42
#